data_aa15aae67c804b7981a87dc5db055d74
#
_entry.id   aa15aae67c804b7981a87dc5db055d74
#
_cell.length_a   1.000
_cell.length_b   1.000
_cell.length_c   1.000
_cell.angle_alpha   90.00
_cell.angle_beta   90.00
_cell.angle_gamma   90.00
#
_symmetry.space_group_name_H-M   'P 1'
#
loop_
_entity.id
_entity.type
_entity.pdbx_description
1 polymer ?
#
loop_
_entity_poly.entity_id
_entity_poly.type
_entity_poly.pdbx_seq_one_letter_code
_entity_poly.pdbx_strand_id
1 'polypeptide(L)'
;MIIVPSLLNSNIYDVQENVKITKDAGDNYLHIDVMDGSFVPMQSFGGKLVTDLKKKTNLVLDVHLMINNPELHIEEYRDADIITVHQESTKQLYNCLNQIKKLGKKAGVAINPGTPVHMLTDVFDLVDQVLVMTVNPGMLGESFIKSTLKKIVELKQI
;
A
#
# COMPACT_ATOMS: atom_id res chain seq x y z
N MET A 1 5.65 -16.65 -6.21
CA MET A 1 5.38 -15.22 -6.53
C MET A 1 3.87 -15.04 -6.45
N ILE A 2 3.40 -13.98 -5.78
CA ILE A 2 1.98 -13.61 -5.71
C ILE A 2 1.83 -12.34 -6.55
N ILE A 3 0.82 -12.30 -7.42
CA ILE A 3 0.45 -11.10 -8.17
C ILE A 3 -0.68 -10.43 -7.41
N VAL A 4 -0.59 -9.10 -7.24
CA VAL A 4 -1.59 -8.31 -6.51
C VAL A 4 -2.05 -7.19 -7.44
N PRO A 5 -3.19 -7.36 -8.13
CA PRO A 5 -3.70 -6.36 -9.05
C PRO A 5 -4.19 -5.11 -8.31
N SER A 6 -3.91 -3.92 -8.88
CA SER A 6 -4.38 -2.64 -8.34
C SER A 6 -5.66 -2.18 -9.02
N LEU A 7 -6.57 -1.59 -8.23
CA LEU A 7 -7.77 -0.93 -8.74
C LEU A 7 -7.50 0.43 -9.38
N LEU A 8 -6.33 1.01 -9.18
CA LEU A 8 -6.05 2.40 -9.59
C LEU A 8 -6.24 2.65 -11.09
N ASN A 9 -5.87 1.69 -11.93
CA ASN A 9 -5.97 1.79 -13.39
C ASN A 9 -7.33 1.32 -13.95
N SER A 10 -8.24 0.88 -13.08
CA SER A 10 -9.55 0.43 -13.53
C SER A 10 -10.51 1.61 -13.65
N ASN A 11 -11.50 1.47 -14.55
CA ASN A 11 -12.61 2.40 -14.58
C ASN A 11 -13.41 2.27 -13.28
N ILE A 12 -13.69 3.38 -12.61
CA ILE A 12 -14.39 3.39 -11.32
C ILE A 12 -15.80 2.79 -11.42
N TYR A 13 -16.45 2.88 -12.59
CA TYR A 13 -17.75 2.25 -12.81
C TYR A 13 -17.68 0.72 -12.92
N ASP A 14 -16.49 0.18 -13.22
CA ASP A 14 -16.29 -1.24 -13.46
C ASP A 14 -15.62 -1.95 -12.26
N VAL A 15 -15.55 -1.31 -11.09
CA VAL A 15 -14.90 -1.88 -9.88
C VAL A 15 -15.43 -3.28 -9.56
N GLN A 16 -16.74 -3.51 -9.65
CA GLN A 16 -17.33 -4.83 -9.40
C GLN A 16 -16.83 -5.87 -10.41
N GLU A 17 -16.78 -5.53 -11.70
CA GLU A 17 -16.28 -6.42 -12.75
C GLU A 17 -14.78 -6.70 -12.59
N ASN A 18 -13.98 -5.69 -12.26
CA ASN A 18 -12.54 -5.86 -12.02
C ASN A 18 -12.26 -6.77 -10.81
N VAL A 19 -13.05 -6.65 -9.74
CA VAL A 19 -13.00 -7.58 -8.60
C VAL A 19 -13.34 -9.00 -9.03
N LYS A 20 -14.34 -9.18 -9.90
CA LYS A 20 -14.70 -10.49 -10.44
C LYS A 20 -13.59 -11.07 -11.30
N ILE A 21 -13.01 -10.30 -12.22
CA ILE A 21 -11.87 -10.70 -13.05
C ILE A 21 -10.71 -11.17 -12.18
N THR A 22 -10.38 -10.44 -11.11
CA THR A 22 -9.34 -10.83 -10.16
C THR A 22 -9.59 -12.21 -9.57
N LYS A 23 -10.82 -12.47 -9.11
CA LYS A 23 -11.21 -13.78 -8.55
C LYS A 23 -11.16 -14.90 -9.60
N ASP A 24 -11.68 -14.62 -10.80
CA ASP A 24 -11.72 -15.60 -11.90
C ASP A 24 -10.31 -15.97 -12.38
N ALA A 25 -9.34 -15.05 -12.26
CA ALA A 25 -7.91 -15.30 -12.49
C ALA A 25 -7.25 -16.16 -11.38
N GLY A 26 -7.95 -16.42 -10.28
CA GLY A 26 -7.43 -17.19 -9.15
C GLY A 26 -6.62 -16.36 -8.15
N ASP A 27 -6.61 -15.04 -8.30
CA ASP A 27 -5.96 -14.13 -7.35
C ASP A 27 -6.85 -13.89 -6.13
N ASN A 28 -6.22 -13.90 -4.96
CA ASN A 28 -6.91 -13.67 -3.68
C ASN A 28 -6.59 -12.29 -3.06
N TYR A 29 -5.81 -11.46 -3.74
CA TYR A 29 -5.38 -10.16 -3.27
C TYR A 29 -5.90 -9.05 -4.17
N LEU A 30 -6.14 -7.88 -3.58
CA LEU A 30 -6.51 -6.66 -4.29
C LEU A 30 -5.75 -5.49 -3.69
N HIS A 31 -5.02 -4.74 -4.53
CA HIS A 31 -4.29 -3.56 -4.10
C HIS A 31 -5.16 -2.31 -4.27
N ILE A 32 -5.16 -1.46 -3.24
CA ILE A 32 -5.96 -0.24 -3.19
C ILE A 32 -5.03 0.93 -2.90
N ASP A 33 -4.74 1.73 -3.92
CA ASP A 33 -3.91 2.92 -3.82
C ASP A 33 -4.75 4.11 -3.32
N VAL A 34 -4.49 4.56 -2.11
CA VAL A 34 -5.16 5.71 -1.48
C VAL A 34 -4.28 6.94 -1.59
N MET A 35 -4.80 8.01 -2.17
CA MET A 35 -4.08 9.24 -2.47
C MET A 35 -4.87 10.45 -2.00
N ASP A 36 -4.21 11.41 -1.33
CA ASP A 36 -4.83 12.57 -0.69
C ASP A 36 -4.72 13.88 -1.50
N GLY A 37 -3.96 13.88 -2.60
CA GLY A 37 -3.68 15.10 -3.35
C GLY A 37 -2.67 16.04 -2.67
N SER A 38 -2.02 15.57 -1.59
CA SER A 38 -1.06 16.35 -0.81
C SER A 38 0.31 15.67 -0.73
N PHE A 39 0.38 14.40 -0.32
CA PHE A 39 1.59 13.59 -0.41
C PHE A 39 1.95 13.30 -1.87
N VAL A 40 0.94 13.05 -2.69
CA VAL A 40 1.03 12.86 -4.15
C VAL A 40 0.01 13.77 -4.87
N PRO A 41 0.23 14.13 -6.15
CA PRO A 41 -0.64 15.08 -6.85
C PRO A 41 -2.08 14.61 -7.10
N MET A 42 -2.29 13.29 -7.21
CA MET A 42 -3.60 12.70 -7.48
C MET A 42 -4.40 12.50 -6.20
N GLN A 43 -5.72 12.43 -6.35
CA GLN A 43 -6.67 11.91 -5.36
C GLN A 43 -7.28 10.62 -5.91
N SER A 44 -7.56 9.65 -5.02
CA SER A 44 -8.14 8.38 -5.43
C SER A 44 -9.23 7.90 -4.47
N PHE A 45 -8.98 6.82 -3.78
CA PHE A 45 -9.96 6.12 -2.95
C PHE A 45 -9.84 6.51 -1.47
N GLY A 46 -10.90 6.26 -0.70
CA GLY A 46 -10.92 6.44 0.75
C GLY A 46 -11.37 5.17 1.49
N GLY A 47 -11.37 5.21 2.82
CA GLY A 47 -11.71 4.07 3.69
C GLY A 47 -13.08 3.46 3.42
N LYS A 48 -14.05 4.25 2.95
CA LYS A 48 -15.38 3.76 2.58
C LYS A 48 -15.34 2.66 1.50
N LEU A 49 -14.48 2.81 0.47
CA LEU A 49 -14.32 1.78 -0.56
C LEU A 49 -13.77 0.49 0.05
N VAL A 50 -12.77 0.58 0.94
CA VAL A 50 -12.17 -0.57 1.63
C VAL A 50 -13.23 -1.33 2.43
N THR A 51 -14.04 -0.60 3.21
CA THR A 51 -15.15 -1.18 3.98
C THR A 51 -16.17 -1.90 3.09
N ASP A 52 -16.56 -1.29 1.97
CA ASP A 52 -17.55 -1.87 1.07
C ASP A 52 -17.00 -3.12 0.35
N LEU A 53 -15.75 -3.09 -0.10
CA LEU A 53 -15.08 -4.24 -0.69
C LEU A 53 -14.96 -5.40 0.31
N LYS A 54 -14.58 -5.11 1.56
CA LYS A 54 -14.45 -6.15 2.61
C LYS A 54 -15.78 -6.85 2.89
N LYS A 55 -16.91 -6.11 2.87
CA LYS A 55 -18.25 -6.68 3.04
C LYS A 55 -18.72 -7.52 1.87
N LYS A 56 -18.19 -7.28 0.67
CA LYS A 56 -18.67 -7.89 -0.59
C LYS A 56 -17.72 -8.92 -1.17
N THR A 57 -16.50 -9.02 -0.62
CA THR A 57 -15.47 -9.91 -1.16
C THR A 57 -14.76 -10.66 -0.03
N ASN A 58 -14.15 -11.81 -0.39
CA ASN A 58 -13.24 -12.54 0.50
C ASN A 58 -11.78 -12.28 0.15
N LEU A 59 -11.51 -11.24 -0.65
CA LEU A 59 -10.16 -10.87 -1.04
C LEU A 59 -9.38 -10.32 0.15
N VAL A 60 -8.08 -10.54 0.15
CA VAL A 60 -7.13 -9.86 1.02
C VAL A 60 -6.94 -8.44 0.46
N LEU A 61 -7.34 -7.44 1.23
CA LEU A 61 -7.24 -6.04 0.84
C LEU A 61 -5.90 -5.47 1.32
N ASP A 62 -5.02 -5.19 0.36
CA ASP A 62 -3.71 -4.56 0.58
C ASP A 62 -3.83 -3.05 0.27
N VAL A 63 -3.94 -2.25 1.32
CA VAL A 63 -4.17 -0.80 1.22
C VAL A 63 -2.84 -0.06 1.31
N HIS A 64 -2.53 0.72 0.28
CA HIS A 64 -1.34 1.54 0.18
C HIS A 64 -1.69 3.01 0.38
N LEU A 65 -1.26 3.57 1.50
CA LEU A 65 -1.56 4.95 1.90
C LEU A 65 -0.48 5.91 1.38
N MET A 66 -0.75 6.57 0.27
CA MET A 66 0.02 7.70 -0.26
C MET A 66 -0.60 9.01 0.24
N ILE A 67 -0.57 9.21 1.55
CA ILE A 67 -1.19 10.35 2.24
C ILE A 67 -0.21 10.95 3.26
N ASN A 68 -0.30 12.25 3.50
CA ASN A 68 0.46 12.90 4.56
C ASN A 68 -0.12 12.59 5.94
N ASN A 69 0.76 12.44 6.95
CA ASN A 69 0.38 12.17 8.35
C ASN A 69 -0.57 10.97 8.49
N PRO A 70 -0.21 9.78 7.95
CA PRO A 70 -1.09 8.62 7.95
C PRO A 70 -1.55 8.20 9.35
N GLU A 71 -0.80 8.54 10.41
CA GLU A 71 -1.15 8.31 11.80
C GLU A 71 -2.51 8.88 12.22
N LEU A 72 -3.02 9.87 11.49
CA LEU A 72 -4.33 10.48 11.71
C LEU A 72 -5.46 9.71 11.03
N HIS A 73 -5.14 8.82 10.09
CA HIS A 73 -6.11 8.19 9.19
C HIS A 73 -6.12 6.66 9.24
N ILE A 74 -5.12 6.01 9.85
CA ILE A 74 -4.99 4.53 9.90
C ILE A 74 -6.29 3.84 10.32
N GLU A 75 -7.01 4.41 11.30
CA GLU A 75 -8.27 3.86 11.82
C GLU A 75 -9.40 3.79 10.77
N GLU A 76 -9.39 4.67 9.77
CA GLU A 76 -10.36 4.68 8.67
C GLU A 76 -10.22 3.43 7.77
N TYR A 77 -9.05 2.77 7.80
CA TYR A 77 -8.72 1.60 6.99
C TYR A 77 -8.70 0.29 7.79
N ARG A 78 -9.36 0.26 8.96
CA ARG A 78 -9.42 -0.92 9.85
C ARG A 78 -9.96 -2.18 9.19
N ASP A 79 -10.71 -2.06 8.10
CA ASP A 79 -11.26 -3.19 7.35
C ASP A 79 -10.28 -3.78 6.31
N ALA A 80 -9.11 -3.16 6.12
CA ALA A 80 -8.03 -3.72 5.33
C ALA A 80 -7.40 -4.95 6.03
N ASP A 81 -6.68 -5.78 5.29
CA ASP A 81 -5.89 -6.88 5.84
C ASP A 81 -4.42 -6.47 6.00
N ILE A 82 -3.94 -5.64 5.10
CA ILE A 82 -2.60 -5.05 5.09
C ILE A 82 -2.74 -3.54 4.93
N ILE A 83 -2.02 -2.77 5.74
CA ILE A 83 -1.97 -1.31 5.60
C ILE A 83 -0.50 -0.91 5.45
N THR A 84 -0.18 -0.31 4.32
CA THR A 84 1.17 0.15 3.97
C THR A 84 1.23 1.67 4.00
N VAL A 85 2.14 2.23 4.78
CA VAL A 85 2.40 3.67 4.88
C VAL A 85 3.78 4.00 4.30
N HIS A 86 3.96 5.20 3.75
CA HIS A 86 5.26 5.65 3.27
C HIS A 86 6.17 6.11 4.41
N GLN A 87 7.46 5.71 4.36
CA GLN A 87 8.50 6.24 5.23
C GLN A 87 8.56 7.78 5.15
N GLU A 88 8.31 8.34 3.98
CA GLU A 88 8.42 9.76 3.70
C GLU A 88 7.19 10.57 4.10
N SER A 89 6.07 9.91 4.40
CA SER A 89 4.78 10.59 4.67
C SER A 89 4.58 10.98 6.13
N THR A 90 5.46 10.51 7.03
CA THR A 90 5.35 10.74 8.46
C THR A 90 6.72 10.94 9.13
N LYS A 91 6.74 11.68 10.22
CA LYS A 91 7.88 11.76 11.13
C LYS A 91 7.82 10.73 12.26
N GLN A 92 6.76 9.91 12.29
CA GLN A 92 6.46 8.98 13.37
C GLN A 92 6.17 7.56 12.84
N LEU A 93 7.00 7.07 11.89
CA LEU A 93 6.80 5.76 11.26
C LEU A 93 6.60 4.64 12.28
N TYR A 94 7.43 4.59 13.32
CA TYR A 94 7.33 3.60 14.38
C TYR A 94 5.93 3.59 15.03
N ASN A 95 5.37 4.78 15.30
CA ASN A 95 4.02 4.91 15.86
C ASN A 95 2.94 4.46 14.85
N CYS A 96 3.08 4.79 13.56
CA CYS A 96 2.15 4.33 12.52
C CYS A 96 2.08 2.81 12.45
N LEU A 97 3.25 2.14 12.40
CA LEU A 97 3.32 0.68 12.35
C LEU A 97 2.70 0.04 13.59
N ASN A 98 2.96 0.59 14.78
CA ASN A 98 2.32 0.12 16.02
C ASN A 98 0.80 0.31 16.01
N GLN A 99 0.27 1.41 15.46
CA GLN A 99 -1.18 1.60 15.33
C GLN A 99 -1.78 0.52 14.43
N ILE A 100 -1.15 0.23 13.28
CA ILE A 100 -1.60 -0.83 12.37
C ILE A 100 -1.59 -2.20 13.08
N LYS A 101 -0.51 -2.53 13.80
CA LYS A 101 -0.42 -3.79 14.57
C LYS A 101 -1.49 -3.87 15.67
N LYS A 102 -1.81 -2.78 16.36
CA LYS A 102 -2.88 -2.72 17.38
C LYS A 102 -4.26 -2.99 16.79
N LEU A 103 -4.50 -2.66 15.52
CA LEU A 103 -5.72 -3.03 14.79
C LEU A 103 -5.75 -4.52 14.40
N GLY A 104 -4.70 -5.29 14.69
CA GLY A 104 -4.56 -6.69 14.29
C GLY A 104 -4.28 -6.86 12.78
N LYS A 105 -3.74 -5.83 12.12
CA LYS A 105 -3.46 -5.84 10.68
C LYS A 105 -1.98 -6.07 10.41
N LYS A 106 -1.67 -6.53 9.18
CA LYS A 106 -0.29 -6.56 8.71
C LYS A 106 0.19 -5.15 8.44
N ALA A 107 1.36 -4.82 9.00
CA ALA A 107 1.98 -3.51 8.84
C ALA A 107 2.97 -3.52 7.68
N GLY A 108 2.69 -2.69 6.67
CA GLY A 108 3.58 -2.46 5.53
C GLY A 108 4.27 -1.10 5.61
N VAL A 109 5.46 -1.03 5.04
CA VAL A 109 6.16 0.24 4.81
C VAL A 109 6.57 0.36 3.35
N ALA A 110 6.27 1.50 2.74
CA ALA A 110 6.69 1.84 1.39
C ALA A 110 7.91 2.78 1.42
N ILE A 111 8.81 2.62 0.46
CA ILE A 111 9.94 3.53 0.23
C ILE A 111 9.97 3.99 -1.22
N ASN A 112 10.09 5.29 -1.42
CA ASN A 112 10.22 5.92 -2.74
C ASN A 112 11.52 5.52 -3.45
N PRO A 113 11.63 5.72 -4.78
CA PRO A 113 12.85 5.39 -5.51
C PRO A 113 14.12 6.03 -4.96
N GLY A 114 14.02 7.24 -4.38
CA GLY A 114 15.14 7.95 -3.77
C GLY A 114 15.49 7.54 -2.33
N THR A 115 14.62 6.82 -1.61
CA THR A 115 14.79 6.48 -0.19
C THR A 115 15.56 5.19 -0.03
N PRO A 116 16.69 5.17 0.68
CA PRO A 116 17.48 3.96 0.88
C PRO A 116 16.87 3.01 1.92
N VAL A 117 17.16 1.71 1.81
CA VAL A 117 16.63 0.65 2.69
C VAL A 117 16.99 0.86 4.17
N HIS A 118 18.21 1.37 4.44
CA HIS A 118 18.67 1.56 5.82
C HIS A 118 17.80 2.53 6.65
N MET A 119 16.96 3.35 6.01
CA MET A 119 15.98 4.18 6.73
C MET A 119 14.93 3.36 7.49
N LEU A 120 14.84 2.07 7.22
CA LEU A 120 13.90 1.16 7.87
C LEU A 120 14.54 0.32 8.97
N THR A 121 15.84 0.45 9.23
CA THR A 121 16.59 -0.44 10.14
C THR A 121 15.94 -0.57 11.52
N ASP A 122 15.50 0.55 12.09
CA ASP A 122 14.97 0.59 13.47
C ASP A 122 13.50 0.16 13.58
N VAL A 123 12.85 -0.20 12.46
CA VAL A 123 11.44 -0.58 12.42
C VAL A 123 11.18 -1.98 11.86
N PHE A 124 12.19 -2.70 11.40
CA PHE A 124 12.03 -4.01 10.77
C PHE A 124 11.25 -5.02 11.64
N ASP A 125 11.42 -4.99 12.94
CA ASP A 125 10.69 -5.88 13.88
C ASP A 125 9.16 -5.67 13.86
N LEU A 126 8.69 -4.54 13.36
CA LEU A 126 7.27 -4.22 13.26
C LEU A 126 6.70 -4.47 11.86
N VAL A 127 7.57 -4.65 10.85
CA VAL A 127 7.18 -4.67 9.44
C VAL A 127 6.88 -6.08 8.96
N ASP A 128 5.68 -6.30 8.41
CA ASP A 128 5.30 -7.56 7.76
C ASP A 128 5.60 -7.54 6.25
N GLN A 129 5.65 -6.34 5.64
CA GLN A 129 5.98 -6.18 4.22
C GLN A 129 6.68 -4.85 3.94
N VAL A 130 7.61 -4.86 2.98
CA VAL A 130 8.21 -3.64 2.41
C VAL A 130 7.78 -3.49 0.96
N LEU A 131 7.16 -2.35 0.64
CA LEU A 131 6.79 -1.97 -0.72
C LEU A 131 7.90 -1.09 -1.32
N VAL A 132 8.68 -1.66 -2.21
CA VAL A 132 9.71 -0.91 -2.95
C VAL A 132 9.05 -0.25 -4.15
N MET A 133 8.90 1.08 -4.10
CA MET A 133 8.40 1.82 -5.26
C MET A 133 9.39 1.75 -6.41
N THR A 134 8.92 1.25 -7.54
CA THR A 134 9.69 1.16 -8.80
C THR A 134 9.34 2.25 -9.80
N VAL A 135 8.44 3.14 -9.38
CA VAL A 135 8.05 4.40 -10.03
C VAL A 135 7.90 5.47 -8.95
N ASN A 136 7.84 6.74 -9.30
CA ASN A 136 7.40 7.75 -8.35
C ASN A 136 5.91 7.56 -8.06
N PRO A 137 5.49 7.59 -6.78
CA PRO A 137 4.08 7.39 -6.44
C PRO A 137 3.19 8.54 -6.92
N GLY A 138 1.89 8.25 -7.12
CA GLY A 138 0.86 9.27 -7.35
C GLY A 138 0.66 9.70 -8.78
N MET A 139 1.20 8.98 -9.77
CA MET A 139 0.96 9.20 -11.20
C MET A 139 0.74 7.87 -11.92
N LEU A 140 -0.02 7.92 -13.02
CA LEU A 140 -0.25 6.77 -13.91
C LEU A 140 0.72 6.79 -15.08
N GLY A 141 1.09 5.61 -15.58
CA GLY A 141 1.90 5.46 -16.80
C GLY A 141 3.38 5.76 -16.64
N GLU A 142 3.88 5.83 -15.41
CA GLU A 142 5.29 6.05 -15.11
C GLU A 142 6.18 4.88 -15.58
N SER A 143 7.39 5.22 -16.02
CA SER A 143 8.38 4.24 -16.48
C SER A 143 9.09 3.57 -15.32
N PHE A 144 9.30 2.25 -15.43
CA PHE A 144 10.00 1.44 -14.44
C PHE A 144 11.44 1.92 -14.17
N ILE A 145 11.76 2.22 -12.92
CA ILE A 145 13.07 2.69 -12.46
C ILE A 145 13.95 1.49 -12.08
N LYS A 146 14.80 1.05 -13.00
CA LYS A 146 15.64 -0.17 -12.83
C LYS A 146 16.57 -0.13 -11.61
N SER A 147 17.04 1.06 -11.20
CA SER A 147 17.96 1.20 -10.06
C SER A 147 17.34 0.77 -8.73
N THR A 148 16.02 0.71 -8.62
CA THR A 148 15.32 0.28 -7.40
C THR A 148 15.43 -1.22 -7.13
N LEU A 149 15.74 -2.04 -8.16
CA LEU A 149 15.91 -3.49 -8.01
C LEU A 149 16.98 -3.87 -6.97
N LYS A 150 18.03 -3.06 -6.82
CA LYS A 150 19.06 -3.29 -5.80
C LYS A 150 18.51 -3.30 -4.38
N LYS A 151 17.45 -2.51 -4.11
CA LYS A 151 16.80 -2.48 -2.79
C LYS A 151 16.10 -3.80 -2.46
N ILE A 152 15.51 -4.46 -3.46
CA ILE A 152 14.88 -5.78 -3.29
C ILE A 152 15.93 -6.83 -2.93
N VAL A 153 17.12 -6.73 -3.56
CA VAL A 153 18.24 -7.63 -3.24
C VAL A 153 18.74 -7.39 -1.82
N GLU A 154 18.90 -6.12 -1.42
CA GLU A 154 19.30 -5.72 -0.07
C GLU A 154 18.31 -6.21 0.99
N LEU A 155 17.01 -5.98 0.79
CA LEU A 155 15.93 -6.43 1.71
C LEU A 155 15.86 -7.95 1.87
N LYS A 156 16.29 -8.74 0.90
CA LYS A 156 16.32 -10.21 1.02
C LYS A 156 17.47 -10.72 1.89
N GLN A 157 18.41 -9.89 2.26
CA GLN A 157 19.57 -10.23 3.09
C GLN A 157 19.33 -9.90 4.57
N ILE A 158 18.25 -9.19 4.87
CA ILE A 158 17.79 -8.84 6.21
C ILE A 158 16.75 -9.87 6.68
#